data_795801de958951c9cfad33217a7af1ef
#
_entry.id   795801de958951c9cfad33217a7af1ef
#
_cell.length_a   1.000
_cell.length_b   1.000
_cell.length_c   1.000
_cell.angle_alpha   90.00
_cell.angle_beta   90.00
_cell.angle_gamma   90.00
#
_symmetry.space_group_name_H-M   'P 1'
#
loop_
_entity.id
_entity.type
_entity.pdbx_description
1 polymer ?
#
loop_
_entity_poly.entity_id
_entity_poly.type
_entity_poly.pdbx_seq_one_letter_code
_entity_poly.pdbx_strand_id
1 'polypeptide(L)'
;MSEPVSSIRNLGPTMEEACARAGIGSAEALREMGADEAYRRLLLSGMRPHFIGYYVLVMGLQGRPWNDCKGAEKTALRVRFDALKAELAGRSEAVPMGIERFLDQIGVVAKK
;
A
#
# COMPACT_ATOMS: atom_id res chain seq x y z
N MET A 1 -8.85 -1.44 24.43
CA MET A 1 -7.59 -2.03 24.01
C MET A 1 -7.50 -2.14 22.53
N SER A 2 -6.33 -1.94 21.99
CA SER A 2 -6.21 -2.03 20.54
C SER A 2 -5.88 -3.45 20.09
N GLU A 3 -6.38 -3.79 18.92
CA GLU A 3 -6.10 -5.07 18.32
C GLU A 3 -4.93 -4.92 17.36
N PRO A 4 -4.10 -5.95 17.23
CA PRO A 4 -2.99 -5.87 16.29
C PRO A 4 -3.49 -5.93 14.86
N VAL A 5 -2.70 -5.38 13.95
CA VAL A 5 -3.04 -5.41 12.52
C VAL A 5 -3.26 -6.84 12.05
N SER A 6 -2.49 -7.77 12.56
CA SER A 6 -2.62 -9.17 12.15
C SER A 6 -3.93 -9.82 12.58
N SER A 7 -4.74 -9.13 13.38
CA SER A 7 -6.07 -9.64 13.72
C SER A 7 -7.05 -9.44 12.57
N ILE A 8 -6.71 -8.61 11.60
CA ILE A 8 -7.56 -8.39 10.44
C ILE A 8 -7.37 -9.55 9.46
N ARG A 9 -8.49 -10.01 8.89
CA ARG A 9 -8.45 -11.13 7.96
C ARG A 9 -7.44 -10.87 6.84
N ASN A 10 -6.76 -11.89 6.40
CA ASN A 10 -5.75 -11.88 5.34
C ASN A 10 -4.43 -11.23 5.73
N LEU A 11 -4.35 -10.57 6.86
CA LEU A 11 -3.13 -9.86 7.25
C LEU A 11 -2.39 -10.66 8.31
N GLY A 12 -1.09 -10.78 8.12
CA GLY A 12 -0.24 -11.54 9.04
C GLY A 12 0.83 -10.68 9.66
N PRO A 13 1.82 -11.32 10.31
CA PRO A 13 2.88 -10.57 11.00
C PRO A 13 3.69 -9.67 10.07
N THR A 14 3.89 -10.08 8.82
CA THR A 14 4.66 -9.27 7.88
C THR A 14 3.95 -7.95 7.60
N MET A 15 2.63 -8.01 7.39
CA MET A 15 1.86 -6.80 7.16
C MET A 15 1.79 -5.95 8.42
N GLU A 16 1.67 -6.59 9.57
CA GLU A 16 1.66 -5.87 10.83
C GLU A 16 2.95 -5.08 11.02
N GLU A 17 4.08 -5.69 10.69
CA GLU A 17 5.37 -5.04 10.81
C GLU A 17 5.48 -3.88 9.82
N ALA A 18 5.04 -4.09 8.59
CA ALA A 18 5.08 -3.04 7.58
C ALA A 18 4.21 -1.86 8.01
N CYS A 19 3.04 -2.14 8.56
CA CYS A 19 2.16 -1.08 9.05
C CYS A 19 2.81 -0.31 10.19
N ALA A 20 3.47 -1.02 11.09
CA ALA A 20 4.14 -0.34 12.20
C ALA A 20 5.19 0.64 11.68
N ARG A 21 5.94 0.24 10.66
CA ARG A 21 6.94 1.12 10.06
C ARG A 21 6.29 2.34 9.40
N ALA A 22 5.06 2.18 8.95
CA ALA A 22 4.34 3.27 8.28
C ALA A 22 3.53 4.12 9.26
N GLY A 23 3.65 3.85 10.55
CA GLY A 23 2.92 4.61 11.57
C GLY A 23 1.52 4.11 11.82
N ILE A 24 1.19 2.91 11.36
CA ILE A 24 -0.13 2.32 11.57
C ILE A 24 0.02 1.24 12.64
N GLY A 25 -0.36 1.57 13.86
CA GLY A 25 -0.04 0.73 15.00
C GLY A 25 -1.12 -0.24 15.48
N SER A 26 -2.30 -0.22 14.86
CA SER A 26 -3.37 -1.09 15.31
C SER A 26 -4.37 -1.36 14.21
N ALA A 27 -5.19 -2.40 14.41
CA ALA A 27 -6.25 -2.72 13.47
C ALA A 27 -7.26 -1.58 13.41
N GLU A 28 -7.54 -0.97 14.53
CA GLU A 28 -8.49 0.14 14.58
C GLU A 28 -8.00 1.31 13.74
N ALA A 29 -6.73 1.66 13.88
CA ALA A 29 -6.16 2.75 13.09
C ALA A 29 -6.23 2.43 11.61
N LEU A 30 -5.95 1.18 11.25
CA LEU A 30 -5.99 0.77 9.86
C LEU A 30 -7.40 0.88 9.29
N ARG A 31 -8.38 0.40 10.05
CA ARG A 31 -9.78 0.47 9.61
C ARG A 31 -10.24 1.91 9.46
N GLU A 32 -9.82 2.75 10.36
CA GLU A 32 -10.22 4.15 10.35
C GLU A 32 -9.70 4.88 9.13
N MET A 33 -8.45 4.65 8.75
CA MET A 33 -7.90 5.36 7.60
C MET A 33 -8.29 4.73 6.26
N GLY A 34 -8.64 3.46 6.25
CA GLY A 34 -9.06 2.78 5.03
C GLY A 34 -7.88 2.27 4.21
N ALA A 35 -8.19 1.41 3.25
CA ALA A 35 -7.16 0.72 2.49
C ALA A 35 -6.29 1.65 1.66
N ASP A 36 -6.90 2.61 0.98
CA ASP A 36 -6.14 3.47 0.08
C ASP A 36 -5.15 4.34 0.82
N GLU A 37 -5.59 4.97 1.90
CA GLU A 37 -4.67 5.80 2.67
C GLU A 37 -3.60 4.94 3.35
N ALA A 38 -3.99 3.79 3.87
CA ALA A 38 -3.03 2.89 4.50
C ALA A 38 -1.99 2.43 3.47
N TYR A 39 -2.44 2.05 2.28
CA TYR A 39 -1.52 1.57 1.27
C TYR A 39 -0.58 2.69 0.82
N ARG A 40 -1.09 3.91 0.71
CA ARG A 40 -0.26 5.07 0.40
C ARG A 40 0.87 5.20 1.42
N ARG A 41 0.54 5.08 2.69
CA ARG A 41 1.55 5.20 3.75
C ARG A 41 2.55 4.06 3.71
N LEU A 42 2.09 2.86 3.39
CA LEU A 42 2.99 1.72 3.25
C LEU A 42 4.00 1.96 2.12
N LEU A 43 3.54 2.48 1.00
CA LEU A 43 4.43 2.76 -0.10
C LEU A 43 5.41 3.87 0.24
N LEU A 44 4.94 4.90 0.95
CA LEU A 44 5.82 5.99 1.37
C LEU A 44 6.88 5.51 2.34
N SER A 45 6.60 4.45 3.08
CA SER A 45 7.57 3.91 4.03
C SER A 45 8.57 2.97 3.38
N GLY A 46 8.45 2.77 2.07
CA GLY A 46 9.42 1.97 1.34
C GLY A 46 8.93 0.63 0.84
N MET A 47 7.67 0.31 1.07
CA MET A 47 7.14 -0.95 0.58
C MET A 47 6.99 -0.91 -0.92
N ARG A 48 7.35 -1.99 -1.58
CA ARG A 48 7.19 -2.07 -3.03
C ARG A 48 5.74 -2.28 -3.40
N PRO A 49 5.28 -1.63 -4.47
CA PRO A 49 3.89 -1.79 -4.89
C PRO A 49 3.66 -3.15 -5.54
N HIS A 50 2.68 -3.87 -5.04
CA HIS A 50 2.24 -5.13 -5.62
C HIS A 50 0.72 -5.15 -5.56
N PHE A 51 0.09 -5.38 -6.69
CA PHE A 51 -1.36 -5.33 -6.75
C PHE A 51 -2.00 -6.34 -5.79
N ILE A 52 -1.43 -7.55 -5.69
CA ILE A 52 -2.01 -8.53 -4.79
C ILE A 52 -1.97 -8.05 -3.34
N GLY A 53 -0.91 -7.37 -2.94
CA GLY A 53 -0.83 -6.81 -1.59
C GLY A 53 -1.92 -5.79 -1.34
N TYR A 54 -2.24 -5.00 -2.33
CA TYR A 54 -3.26 -3.98 -2.20
C TYR A 54 -4.65 -4.62 -2.05
N TYR A 55 -5.02 -5.54 -2.94
CA TYR A 55 -6.38 -6.06 -2.84
C TYR A 55 -6.54 -7.03 -1.67
N VAL A 56 -5.47 -7.67 -1.22
CA VAL A 56 -5.51 -8.45 0.00
C VAL A 56 -5.89 -7.55 1.18
N LEU A 57 -5.31 -6.37 1.23
CA LEU A 57 -5.62 -5.40 2.27
C LEU A 57 -7.09 -4.93 2.17
N VAL A 58 -7.53 -4.61 0.97
CA VAL A 58 -8.91 -4.14 0.77
C VAL A 58 -9.90 -5.22 1.23
N MET A 59 -9.67 -6.46 0.80
CA MET A 59 -10.57 -7.55 1.18
C MET A 59 -10.54 -7.76 2.68
N GLY A 60 -9.36 -7.72 3.29
CA GLY A 60 -9.23 -7.91 4.73
C GLY A 60 -10.01 -6.88 5.52
N LEU A 61 -9.96 -5.63 5.10
CA LEU A 61 -10.69 -4.58 5.81
C LEU A 61 -12.20 -4.75 5.66
N GLN A 62 -12.65 -5.45 4.64
CA GLN A 62 -14.05 -5.75 4.47
C GLN A 62 -14.46 -7.07 5.11
N GLY A 63 -13.51 -7.76 5.74
CA GLY A 63 -13.78 -9.05 6.37
C GLY A 63 -13.96 -10.17 5.37
N ARG A 64 -13.41 -10.02 4.16
CA ARG A 64 -13.59 -10.99 3.08
C ARG A 64 -12.27 -11.69 2.79
N PRO A 65 -12.32 -12.95 2.35
CA PRO A 65 -11.08 -13.63 1.95
C PRO A 65 -10.49 -12.94 0.74
N TRP A 66 -9.17 -12.99 0.64
CA TRP A 66 -8.47 -12.27 -0.42
C TRP A 66 -8.87 -12.74 -1.82
N ASN A 67 -9.18 -14.03 -1.96
CA ASN A 67 -9.52 -14.57 -3.28
C ASN A 67 -10.98 -14.26 -3.68
N ASP A 68 -11.68 -13.50 -2.86
CA ASP A 68 -13.00 -13.03 -3.20
C ASP A 68 -12.94 -11.87 -4.20
N CYS A 69 -11.76 -11.28 -4.35
CA CYS A 69 -11.57 -10.16 -5.26
C CYS A 69 -11.38 -10.67 -6.68
N LYS A 70 -12.37 -10.49 -7.51
CA LYS A 70 -12.28 -10.95 -8.90
C LYS A 70 -13.30 -10.20 -9.76
N GLY A 71 -13.18 -10.40 -11.06
CA GLY A 71 -14.11 -9.78 -12.01
C GLY A 71 -14.03 -8.27 -12.02
N ALA A 72 -15.15 -7.62 -12.10
CA ALA A 72 -15.23 -6.17 -12.19
C ALA A 72 -14.64 -5.49 -10.95
N GLU A 73 -14.82 -6.11 -9.79
CA GLU A 73 -14.26 -5.56 -8.56
C GLU A 73 -12.74 -5.51 -8.63
N LYS A 74 -12.14 -6.58 -9.12
CA LYS A 74 -10.69 -6.62 -9.23
C LYS A 74 -10.20 -5.58 -10.22
N THR A 75 -10.92 -5.40 -11.33
CA THR A 75 -10.57 -4.38 -12.31
C THR A 75 -10.66 -2.98 -11.70
N ALA A 76 -11.71 -2.72 -10.93
CA ALA A 76 -11.87 -1.42 -10.29
C ALA A 76 -10.75 -1.16 -9.29
N LEU A 77 -10.36 -2.16 -8.53
CA LEU A 77 -9.27 -2.00 -7.58
C LEU A 77 -7.94 -1.79 -8.29
N ARG A 78 -7.77 -2.39 -9.45
CA ARG A 78 -6.54 -2.17 -10.21
C ARG A 78 -6.41 -0.70 -10.64
N VAL A 79 -7.52 -0.09 -11.02
CA VAL A 79 -7.51 1.33 -11.37
C VAL A 79 -7.06 2.17 -10.18
N ARG A 80 -7.59 1.86 -8.99
CA ARG A 80 -7.21 2.60 -7.78
C ARG A 80 -5.74 2.38 -7.43
N PHE A 81 -5.28 1.14 -7.58
CA PHE A 81 -3.89 0.80 -7.31
C PHE A 81 -2.96 1.58 -8.23
N ASP A 82 -3.29 1.61 -9.52
CA ASP A 82 -2.46 2.33 -10.48
C ASP A 82 -2.45 3.83 -10.19
N ALA A 83 -3.57 4.37 -9.74
CA ALA A 83 -3.64 5.77 -9.38
C ALA A 83 -2.75 6.09 -8.18
N LEU A 84 -2.71 5.19 -7.20
CA LEU A 84 -1.84 5.37 -6.05
C LEU A 84 -0.37 5.34 -6.46
N LYS A 85 -0.02 4.45 -7.37
CA LYS A 85 1.34 4.38 -7.86
C LYS A 85 1.72 5.65 -8.61
N ALA A 86 0.81 6.15 -9.43
CA ALA A 86 1.07 7.37 -10.20
C ALA A 86 1.23 8.57 -9.28
N GLU A 87 0.42 8.63 -8.25
CA GLU A 87 0.50 9.71 -7.28
C GLU A 87 1.86 9.73 -6.60
N LEU A 88 2.36 8.57 -6.22
CA LEU A 88 3.64 8.51 -5.54
C LEU A 88 4.81 8.73 -6.48
N ALA A 89 4.68 8.33 -7.72
CA ALA A 89 5.71 8.62 -8.71
C ALA A 89 5.86 10.13 -8.91
N GLY A 90 4.73 10.83 -8.97
CA GLY A 90 4.78 12.28 -9.06
C GLY A 90 5.42 12.92 -7.84
N ARG A 91 5.11 12.39 -6.67
CA ARG A 91 5.71 12.88 -5.45
C ARG A 91 7.21 12.67 -5.43
N SER A 92 7.66 11.51 -5.88
CA SER A 92 9.08 11.22 -5.95
C SER A 92 9.79 12.19 -6.86
N GLU A 93 9.16 12.56 -7.93
CA GLU A 93 9.76 13.50 -8.86
C GLU A 93 9.90 14.89 -8.26
N ALA A 94 9.07 15.20 -7.30
CA ALA A 94 9.12 16.50 -6.65
C ALA A 94 10.13 16.54 -5.51
N VAL A 95 10.75 15.43 -5.20
CA VAL A 95 11.70 15.35 -4.11
C VAL A 95 13.04 15.95 -4.50
N PRO A 96 13.85 16.38 -3.54
CA PRO A 96 15.15 16.98 -3.86
C PRO A 96 16.02 16.12 -4.73
N MET A 97 16.86 16.81 -5.45
CA MET A 97 17.68 16.22 -6.47
C MET A 97 18.44 14.97 -6.10
N GLY A 98 18.96 14.92 -4.93
CA GLY A 98 19.76 13.76 -4.57
C GLY A 98 18.99 12.48 -4.68
N ILE A 99 17.76 12.51 -4.24
CA ILE A 99 16.93 11.34 -4.28
C ILE A 99 16.45 11.06 -5.66
N GLU A 100 16.13 12.09 -6.39
CA GLU A 100 15.70 11.92 -7.74
C GLU A 100 16.74 11.26 -8.58
N ARG A 101 17.95 11.67 -8.42
CA ARG A 101 19.02 11.12 -9.20
C ARG A 101 19.18 9.65 -8.93
N PHE A 102 19.06 9.28 -7.68
CA PHE A 102 19.14 7.90 -7.31
C PHE A 102 18.08 7.09 -8.03
N LEU A 103 16.86 7.59 -8.04
CA LEU A 103 15.76 6.90 -8.69
C LEU A 103 15.98 6.78 -10.19
N ASP A 104 16.50 7.81 -10.79
CA ASP A 104 16.77 7.78 -12.21
C ASP A 104 17.74 6.69 -12.57
N GLN A 105 18.72 6.51 -11.74
CA GLN A 105 19.73 5.55 -12.06
C GLN A 105 19.31 4.15 -11.92
N ILE A 106 18.32 3.92 -11.17
CA ILE A 106 17.79 2.60 -11.08
C ILE A 106 16.83 2.35 -12.14
N GLY A 107 16.77 3.20 -12.85
CA GLY A 107 15.91 3.02 -13.83
C GLY A 107 14.68 3.62 -13.73
N VAL A 108 15.18 3.68 -13.47
CA VAL A 108 14.60 4.30 -13.29
C VAL A 108 14.55 5.04 -13.90
N VAL A 109 15.04 4.99 -14.14
CA VAL A 109 15.25 5.65 -14.41
C VAL A 109 15.10 5.93 -14.93
N ALA A 110 15.05 6.10 -15.07
CA ALA A 110 15.03 6.47 -15.31
C ALA A 110 14.78 6.81 -15.87
N LYS A 111 14.89 7.06 -16.33
CA LYS A 111 14.79 7.39 -16.65
C LYS A 111 14.73 7.59 -17.21
N LYS A 112 14.90 7.73 -17.37
CA LYS A 112 15.02 8.01 -17.56
C LYS A 112 14.99 7.74 -18.03
#